data_1763cf78c6e74313d150b7dfcd1a2ac2
#
_entry.id   1763cf78c6e74313d150b7dfcd1a2ac2
#
_cell.length_a   1.000
_cell.length_b   1.000
_cell.length_c   1.000
_cell.angle_alpha   90.00
_cell.angle_beta   90.00
_cell.angle_gamma   90.00
#
_symmetry.space_group_name_H-M   'P 1'
#
loop_
_entity.id
_entity.type
_entity.pdbx_description
1 polymer ?
#
loop_
_entity_poly.entity_id
_entity_poly.type
_entity_poly.pdbx_seq_one_letter_code
_entity_poly.pdbx_strand_id
1 'polypeptide(L)'
;MRDKLTERFDRMMKVLFRQEGANLEIGILASEEAQDFIEAHSSVLNGSFRKVEMSETMRKRLERSNYVFSGLKTFHELNEAFPSLLDENGNRKTFERFLNDVRKIDETYNSNYLRAEFTFVQASAEMAAKWERFMQDGDRYYLQYRTAGDAKVRPTHAEMAGITLPASDPFWAEFYPPNGWGCRCSVVQVRKSKYPPTDHEEAMARGKSALEVDKKGMFRFNAGMEQKTMPDYNPYTIKRCKDCDMNNGNMKLVFVPENELCAACKLVRTLANADAKQIKKQAKPLQGTVITNNEFPFRFDKLIKS
;
A
#
# COMPACT_ATOMS: atom_id res chain seq x y z
N MET A 1 -12.27 -3.05 -17.56
CA MET A 1 -11.13 -2.93 -16.62
C MET A 1 -11.05 -4.14 -15.70
N ARG A 2 -12.16 -4.54 -15.06
CA ARG A 2 -12.26 -5.74 -14.21
C ARG A 2 -11.81 -7.00 -14.96
N ASP A 3 -12.36 -7.26 -16.13
CA ASP A 3 -12.09 -8.48 -16.91
C ASP A 3 -10.58 -8.65 -17.18
N LYS A 4 -9.88 -7.56 -17.50
CA LYS A 4 -8.43 -7.58 -17.74
C LYS A 4 -7.61 -7.89 -16.47
N LEU A 5 -8.08 -7.49 -15.30
CA LEU A 5 -7.39 -7.80 -14.03
C LEU A 5 -7.64 -9.26 -13.64
N THR A 6 -8.87 -9.74 -13.80
CA THR A 6 -9.23 -11.15 -13.57
C THR A 6 -8.46 -12.10 -14.50
N GLU A 7 -8.28 -11.77 -15.78
CA GLU A 7 -7.47 -12.58 -16.69
C GLU A 7 -6.00 -12.68 -16.23
N ARG A 8 -5.44 -11.59 -15.68
CA ARG A 8 -4.09 -11.59 -15.12
C ARG A 8 -4.00 -12.39 -13.84
N PHE A 9 -5.00 -12.25 -12.97
CA PHE A 9 -5.12 -13.08 -11.77
C PHE A 9 -5.13 -14.57 -12.13
N ASP A 10 -5.91 -14.98 -13.11
CA ASP A 10 -5.98 -16.37 -13.57
C ASP A 10 -4.63 -16.88 -14.08
N ARG A 11 -3.89 -16.05 -14.81
CA ARG A 11 -2.55 -16.42 -15.29
C ARG A 11 -1.57 -16.57 -14.12
N MET A 12 -1.61 -15.68 -13.15
CA MET A 12 -0.81 -15.78 -11.93
C MET A 12 -1.19 -17.03 -11.12
N MET A 13 -2.48 -17.34 -10.96
CA MET A 13 -2.94 -18.56 -10.31
C MET A 13 -2.48 -19.83 -11.03
N LYS A 14 -2.32 -19.78 -12.36
CA LYS A 14 -1.75 -20.91 -13.14
C LYS A 14 -0.27 -21.14 -12.81
N VAL A 15 0.49 -20.08 -12.53
CA VAL A 15 1.87 -20.22 -12.05
C VAL A 15 1.90 -20.80 -10.65
N LEU A 16 1.06 -20.29 -9.73
CA LEU A 16 0.92 -20.84 -8.38
C LEU A 16 0.53 -22.33 -8.43
N PHE A 17 -0.40 -22.69 -9.29
CA PHE A 17 -0.84 -24.09 -9.43
C PHE A 17 0.27 -25.03 -9.91
N ARG A 18 1.28 -24.56 -10.63
CA ARG A 18 2.42 -25.37 -11.08
C ARG A 18 3.50 -25.54 -10.03
N GLN A 19 3.44 -24.76 -8.95
CA GLN A 19 4.39 -24.86 -7.86
C GLN A 19 4.28 -26.23 -7.20
N GLU A 20 5.43 -26.83 -6.91
CA GLU A 20 5.58 -28.05 -6.13
C GLU A 20 6.13 -27.69 -4.74
N GLY A 21 5.80 -28.48 -3.72
CA GLY A 21 6.27 -28.23 -2.36
C GLY A 21 5.17 -27.88 -1.36
N ALA A 22 5.54 -27.91 -0.08
CA ALA A 22 4.61 -27.70 1.04
C ALA A 22 4.41 -26.23 1.44
N ASN A 23 5.25 -25.31 0.91
CA ASN A 23 5.23 -23.89 1.25
C ASN A 23 5.13 -23.04 0.00
N LEU A 24 4.51 -21.86 0.12
CA LEU A 24 4.49 -20.86 -0.94
C LEU A 24 5.91 -20.36 -1.24
N GLU A 25 6.33 -20.45 -2.49
CA GLU A 25 7.60 -19.90 -2.95
C GLU A 25 7.48 -18.40 -3.21
N ILE A 26 8.17 -17.59 -2.41
CA ILE A 26 8.14 -16.12 -2.53
C ILE A 26 8.63 -15.65 -3.92
N GLY A 27 9.52 -16.41 -4.54
CA GLY A 27 10.02 -16.16 -5.89
C GLY A 27 8.94 -16.02 -6.96
N ILE A 28 7.74 -16.54 -6.74
CA ILE A 28 6.58 -16.37 -7.64
C ILE A 28 6.26 -14.89 -7.90
N LEU A 29 6.52 -14.01 -6.93
CA LEU A 29 6.33 -12.56 -7.09
C LEU A 29 7.19 -11.94 -8.21
N ALA A 30 8.29 -12.59 -8.57
CA ALA A 30 9.15 -12.14 -9.66
C ALA A 30 8.81 -12.81 -11.00
N SER A 31 7.81 -13.71 -11.05
CA SER A 31 7.34 -14.29 -12.32
C SER A 31 6.73 -13.22 -13.23
N GLU A 32 6.77 -13.45 -14.53
CA GLU A 32 6.18 -12.50 -15.51
C GLU A 32 4.69 -12.29 -15.25
N GLU A 33 3.96 -13.34 -14.91
CA GLU A 33 2.52 -13.30 -14.67
C GLU A 33 2.17 -12.55 -13.38
N ALA A 34 2.94 -12.73 -12.30
CA ALA A 34 2.74 -11.98 -11.07
C ALA A 34 3.11 -10.50 -11.26
N GLN A 35 4.19 -10.22 -11.98
CA GLN A 35 4.58 -8.85 -12.31
C GLN A 35 3.54 -8.14 -13.20
N ASP A 36 3.01 -8.81 -14.22
CA ASP A 36 1.94 -8.26 -15.06
C ASP A 36 0.67 -7.96 -14.23
N PHE A 37 0.35 -8.80 -13.25
CA PHE A 37 -0.76 -8.55 -12.34
C PHE A 37 -0.49 -7.35 -11.40
N ILE A 38 0.69 -7.29 -10.78
CA ILE A 38 1.11 -6.20 -9.88
C ILE A 38 1.11 -4.86 -10.64
N GLU A 39 1.71 -4.83 -11.84
CA GLU A 39 1.75 -3.64 -12.70
C GLU A 39 0.35 -3.19 -13.12
N ALA A 40 -0.53 -4.13 -13.48
CA ALA A 40 -1.90 -3.81 -13.87
C ALA A 40 -2.69 -3.22 -12.69
N HIS A 41 -2.59 -3.82 -11.49
CA HIS A 41 -3.24 -3.32 -10.29
C HIS A 41 -2.72 -1.93 -9.90
N SER A 42 -1.40 -1.73 -9.85
CA SER A 42 -0.79 -0.43 -9.54
C SER A 42 -1.15 0.63 -10.58
N SER A 43 -1.24 0.26 -11.87
CA SER A 43 -1.65 1.17 -12.95
C SER A 43 -3.11 1.65 -12.79
N VAL A 44 -4.00 0.80 -12.28
CA VAL A 44 -5.37 1.22 -11.93
C VAL A 44 -5.32 2.29 -10.84
N LEU A 45 -4.53 2.08 -9.77
CA LEU A 45 -4.37 3.04 -8.68
C LEU A 45 -3.74 4.35 -9.18
N ASN A 46 -2.70 4.29 -10.01
CA ASN A 46 -2.05 5.46 -10.61
C ASN A 46 -3.01 6.27 -11.47
N GLY A 47 -3.98 5.61 -12.11
CA GLY A 47 -5.04 6.25 -12.89
C GLY A 47 -5.89 7.22 -12.06
N SER A 48 -6.02 7.00 -10.74
CA SER A 48 -6.84 7.82 -9.84
C SER A 48 -6.37 9.27 -9.70
N PHE A 49 -5.07 9.51 -9.84
CA PHE A 49 -4.48 10.86 -9.69
C PHE A 49 -3.78 11.38 -10.95
N ARG A 50 -4.08 10.81 -12.11
CA ARG A 50 -3.48 11.26 -13.39
C ARG A 50 -3.61 12.75 -13.65
N LYS A 51 -4.72 13.36 -13.22
CA LYS A 51 -5.03 14.79 -13.42
C LYS A 51 -4.58 15.69 -12.26
N VAL A 52 -4.02 15.13 -11.20
CA VAL A 52 -3.56 15.93 -10.06
C VAL A 52 -2.24 16.58 -10.41
N GLU A 53 -2.17 17.90 -10.29
CA GLU A 53 -0.95 18.67 -10.54
C GLU A 53 0.01 18.54 -9.36
N MET A 54 1.22 18.04 -9.62
CA MET A 54 2.31 17.84 -8.66
C MET A 54 3.64 17.78 -9.41
N SER A 55 4.75 17.85 -8.67
CA SER A 55 6.06 17.65 -9.27
C SER A 55 6.21 16.21 -9.82
N GLU A 56 7.04 16.07 -10.85
CA GLU A 56 7.35 14.75 -11.44
C GLU A 56 8.00 13.81 -10.41
N THR A 57 8.81 14.37 -9.51
CA THR A 57 9.43 13.61 -8.41
C THR A 57 8.37 13.04 -7.47
N MET A 58 7.40 13.87 -7.05
CA MET A 58 6.28 13.42 -6.21
C MET A 58 5.50 12.31 -6.92
N ARG A 59 5.12 12.52 -8.18
CA ARG A 59 4.38 11.55 -8.99
C ARG A 59 5.05 10.19 -9.01
N LYS A 60 6.33 10.12 -9.37
CA LYS A 60 7.11 8.87 -9.43
C LYS A 60 7.16 8.16 -8.08
N ARG A 61 7.28 8.91 -6.99
CA ARG A 61 7.29 8.31 -5.64
C ARG A 61 5.93 7.75 -5.24
N LEU A 62 4.83 8.45 -5.57
CA LEU A 62 3.48 7.95 -5.33
C LEU A 62 3.17 6.71 -6.18
N GLU A 63 3.55 6.69 -7.44
CA GLU A 63 3.41 5.53 -8.33
C GLU A 63 4.20 4.32 -7.82
N ARG A 64 5.44 4.55 -7.34
CA ARG A 64 6.22 3.50 -6.68
C ARG A 64 5.56 2.98 -5.41
N SER A 65 4.98 3.86 -4.59
CA SER A 65 4.20 3.45 -3.41
C SER A 65 3.04 2.52 -3.80
N ASN A 66 2.31 2.83 -4.86
CA ASN A 66 1.23 1.99 -5.37
C ASN A 66 1.73 0.63 -5.87
N TYR A 67 2.89 0.59 -6.52
CA TYR A 67 3.48 -0.68 -6.93
C TYR A 67 3.85 -1.56 -5.73
N VAL A 68 4.49 -0.98 -4.70
CA VAL A 68 4.83 -1.71 -3.46
C VAL A 68 3.56 -2.23 -2.78
N PHE A 69 2.54 -1.39 -2.66
CA PHE A 69 1.25 -1.80 -2.09
C PHE A 69 0.63 -2.96 -2.89
N SER A 70 0.60 -2.85 -4.23
CA SER A 70 0.08 -3.89 -5.11
C SER A 70 0.83 -5.21 -4.96
N GLY A 71 2.16 -5.17 -4.88
CA GLY A 71 2.98 -6.36 -4.69
C GLY A 71 2.75 -7.04 -3.34
N LEU A 72 2.62 -6.26 -2.26
CA LEU A 72 2.29 -6.82 -0.93
C LEU A 72 0.88 -7.41 -0.88
N LYS A 73 -0.08 -6.79 -1.57
CA LYS A 73 -1.44 -7.32 -1.73
C LYS A 73 -1.41 -8.63 -2.50
N THR A 74 -0.69 -8.68 -3.62
CA THR A 74 -0.51 -9.90 -4.42
C THR A 74 0.10 -11.04 -3.60
N PHE A 75 1.11 -10.75 -2.78
CA PHE A 75 1.67 -11.74 -1.87
C PHE A 75 0.62 -12.29 -0.90
N HIS A 76 -0.24 -11.43 -0.36
CA HIS A 76 -1.34 -11.86 0.50
C HIS A 76 -2.34 -12.75 -0.24
N GLU A 77 -2.75 -12.37 -1.45
CA GLU A 77 -3.66 -13.16 -2.28
C GLU A 77 -3.08 -14.55 -2.62
N LEU A 78 -1.79 -14.63 -2.90
CA LEU A 78 -1.08 -15.89 -3.14
C LEU A 78 -1.05 -16.77 -1.87
N ASN A 79 -0.82 -16.18 -0.69
CA ASN A 79 -0.87 -16.92 0.58
C ASN A 79 -2.27 -17.47 0.88
N GLU A 80 -3.31 -16.69 0.60
CA GLU A 80 -4.70 -17.13 0.80
C GLU A 80 -5.11 -18.21 -0.22
N ALA A 81 -4.58 -18.13 -1.44
CA ALA A 81 -4.85 -19.12 -2.49
C ALA A 81 -4.07 -20.43 -2.30
N PHE A 82 -2.88 -20.39 -1.75
CA PHE A 82 -1.97 -21.53 -1.67
C PHE A 82 -2.59 -22.77 -1.01
N PRO A 83 -3.28 -22.70 0.14
CA PRO A 83 -3.93 -23.86 0.75
C PRO A 83 -4.98 -24.52 -0.14
N SER A 84 -5.59 -23.75 -1.06
CA SER A 84 -6.61 -24.28 -1.97
C SER A 84 -6.06 -25.22 -3.05
N LEU A 85 -4.75 -25.40 -3.16
CA LEU A 85 -4.12 -26.35 -4.08
C LEU A 85 -4.49 -27.82 -3.74
N LEU A 86 -4.78 -28.10 -2.47
CA LEU A 86 -5.11 -29.44 -2.00
C LEU A 86 -6.60 -29.55 -1.66
N ASP A 87 -7.14 -30.73 -1.80
CA ASP A 87 -8.47 -31.09 -1.32
C ASP A 87 -8.44 -31.50 0.17
N GLU A 88 -9.60 -31.84 0.72
CA GLU A 88 -9.78 -32.25 2.12
C GLU A 88 -8.98 -33.49 2.50
N ASN A 89 -8.62 -34.31 1.51
CA ASN A 89 -7.84 -35.55 1.69
C ASN A 89 -6.33 -35.31 1.47
N GLY A 90 -5.91 -34.09 1.22
CA GLY A 90 -4.52 -33.73 0.91
C GLY A 90 -4.08 -34.04 -0.52
N ASN A 91 -5.00 -34.39 -1.43
CA ASN A 91 -4.69 -34.64 -2.82
C ASN A 91 -4.71 -33.32 -3.61
N ARG A 92 -3.85 -33.24 -4.62
CA ARG A 92 -3.82 -32.07 -5.50
C ARG A 92 -5.09 -31.99 -6.34
N LYS A 93 -5.75 -30.82 -6.31
CA LYS A 93 -6.93 -30.54 -7.13
C LYS A 93 -6.59 -30.45 -8.61
N THR A 94 -7.60 -30.56 -9.47
CA THR A 94 -7.48 -30.12 -10.87
C THR A 94 -7.38 -28.60 -10.91
N PHE A 95 -6.78 -28.06 -11.96
CA PHE A 95 -6.64 -26.59 -12.10
C PHE A 95 -8.00 -25.88 -12.12
N GLU A 96 -9.00 -26.45 -12.79
CA GLU A 96 -10.35 -25.88 -12.85
C GLU A 96 -10.99 -25.79 -11.46
N ARG A 97 -10.88 -26.83 -10.65
CA ARG A 97 -11.40 -26.84 -9.28
C ARG A 97 -10.68 -25.84 -8.40
N PHE A 98 -9.35 -25.83 -8.47
CA PHE A 98 -8.54 -24.81 -7.77
C PHE A 98 -8.92 -23.40 -8.17
N LEU A 99 -9.04 -23.10 -9.49
CA LEU A 99 -9.38 -21.78 -9.99
C LEU A 99 -10.76 -21.33 -9.52
N ASN A 100 -11.74 -22.22 -9.48
CA ASN A 100 -13.06 -21.91 -8.95
C ASN A 100 -13.03 -21.55 -7.45
N ASP A 101 -12.22 -22.28 -6.66
CA ASP A 101 -12.09 -22.02 -5.22
C ASP A 101 -11.46 -20.65 -4.95
N VAL A 102 -10.47 -20.21 -5.74
CA VAL A 102 -9.78 -18.92 -5.57
C VAL A 102 -10.51 -17.73 -6.22
N ARG A 103 -11.58 -17.94 -6.97
CA ARG A 103 -12.40 -16.85 -7.54
C ARG A 103 -12.90 -15.87 -6.51
N LYS A 104 -13.24 -16.35 -5.32
CA LYS A 104 -13.70 -15.51 -4.21
C LYS A 104 -12.61 -14.55 -3.74
N ILE A 105 -11.34 -14.97 -3.82
CA ILE A 105 -10.18 -14.11 -3.50
C ILE A 105 -10.14 -12.95 -4.50
N ASP A 106 -10.16 -13.23 -5.81
CA ASP A 106 -10.18 -12.21 -6.86
C ASP A 106 -11.37 -11.22 -6.67
N GLU A 107 -12.57 -11.75 -6.43
CA GLU A 107 -13.75 -10.92 -6.21
C GLU A 107 -13.59 -10.01 -4.98
N THR A 108 -13.08 -10.54 -3.89
CA THR A 108 -12.89 -9.79 -2.65
C THR A 108 -11.87 -8.68 -2.83
N TYR A 109 -10.68 -8.99 -3.32
CA TYR A 109 -9.56 -8.06 -3.36
C TYR A 109 -9.57 -7.15 -4.59
N ASN A 110 -9.91 -7.68 -5.75
CA ASN A 110 -9.77 -6.98 -7.03
C ASN A 110 -11.09 -6.40 -7.56
N SER A 111 -12.18 -6.59 -6.84
CA SER A 111 -13.47 -5.97 -7.12
C SER A 111 -13.97 -5.14 -5.95
N ASN A 112 -14.20 -5.76 -4.78
CA ASN A 112 -14.83 -5.09 -3.64
C ASN A 112 -13.90 -4.06 -2.99
N TYR A 113 -12.63 -4.40 -2.77
CA TYR A 113 -11.68 -3.49 -2.10
C TYR A 113 -11.04 -2.49 -3.05
N LEU A 114 -10.84 -2.84 -4.32
CA LEU A 114 -10.17 -1.98 -5.30
C LEU A 114 -10.80 -0.57 -5.39
N ARG A 115 -12.13 -0.46 -5.26
CA ARG A 115 -12.79 0.85 -5.29
C ARG A 115 -12.41 1.72 -4.10
N ALA A 116 -12.33 1.14 -2.90
CA ALA A 116 -11.92 1.86 -1.70
C ALA A 116 -10.45 2.29 -1.78
N GLU A 117 -9.60 1.39 -2.28
CA GLU A 117 -8.18 1.65 -2.52
C GLU A 117 -7.98 2.78 -3.54
N PHE A 118 -8.67 2.72 -4.67
CA PHE A 118 -8.65 3.76 -5.71
C PHE A 118 -9.01 5.15 -5.16
N THR A 119 -10.10 5.23 -4.40
CA THR A 119 -10.56 6.48 -3.80
C THR A 119 -9.59 7.00 -2.75
N PHE A 120 -9.00 6.10 -1.96
CA PHE A 120 -8.02 6.46 -0.95
C PHE A 120 -6.71 6.98 -1.57
N VAL A 121 -6.20 6.30 -2.60
CA VAL A 121 -5.02 6.73 -3.36
C VAL A 121 -5.24 8.10 -4.00
N GLN A 122 -6.42 8.34 -4.57
CA GLN A 122 -6.76 9.65 -5.13
C GLN A 122 -6.68 10.74 -4.06
N ALA A 123 -7.35 10.55 -2.92
CA ALA A 123 -7.33 11.52 -1.83
C ALA A 123 -5.92 11.75 -1.26
N SER A 124 -5.14 10.67 -1.09
CA SER A 124 -3.74 10.76 -0.64
C SER A 124 -2.87 11.56 -1.61
N ALA A 125 -3.02 11.33 -2.92
CA ALA A 125 -2.26 12.07 -3.94
C ALA A 125 -2.65 13.55 -4.02
N GLU A 126 -3.94 13.88 -3.91
CA GLU A 126 -4.43 15.25 -3.83
C GLU A 126 -3.86 15.97 -2.60
N MET A 127 -3.81 15.29 -1.46
CA MET A 127 -3.26 15.84 -0.23
C MET A 127 -1.72 15.94 -0.28
N ALA A 128 -1.03 15.02 -0.94
CA ALA A 128 0.41 15.11 -1.18
C ALA A 128 0.77 16.32 -2.06
N ALA A 129 0.01 16.55 -3.11
CA ALA A 129 0.18 17.74 -3.97
C ALA A 129 -0.10 19.06 -3.23
N LYS A 130 -1.09 19.08 -2.32
CA LYS A 130 -1.33 20.23 -1.43
C LYS A 130 -0.16 20.46 -0.48
N TRP A 131 0.37 19.39 0.10
CA TRP A 131 1.52 19.48 1.01
C TRP A 131 2.73 20.08 0.32
N GLU A 132 3.04 19.65 -0.89
CA GLU A 132 4.14 20.18 -1.69
C GLU A 132 3.99 21.70 -1.89
N ARG A 133 2.78 22.19 -2.18
CA ARG A 133 2.49 23.64 -2.30
C ARG A 133 2.61 24.38 -0.97
N PHE A 134 2.12 23.78 0.13
CA PHE A 134 2.23 24.39 1.46
C PHE A 134 3.68 24.60 1.87
N MET A 135 4.56 23.65 1.53
CA MET A 135 6.00 23.78 1.83
C MET A 135 6.68 24.88 1.02
N GLN A 136 6.19 25.23 -0.18
CA GLN A 136 6.69 26.36 -0.96
C GLN A 136 6.35 27.72 -0.31
N ASP A 137 5.22 27.79 0.38
CA ASP A 137 4.80 29.01 1.07
C ASP A 137 5.48 29.23 2.43
N GLY A 138 6.10 28.19 2.99
CA GLY A 138 6.79 28.22 4.27
C GLY A 138 5.87 28.66 5.42
N ASP A 139 6.43 29.46 6.33
CA ASP A 139 5.72 29.87 7.57
C ASP A 139 4.75 31.05 7.42
N ARG A 140 4.39 31.44 6.20
CA ARG A 140 3.46 32.57 6.00
C ARG A 140 2.05 32.30 6.51
N TYR A 141 1.63 31.03 6.53
CA TYR A 141 0.29 30.61 6.89
C TYR A 141 0.33 29.55 7.99
N TYR A 142 -0.80 29.40 8.69
CA TYR A 142 -1.10 28.19 9.41
C TYR A 142 -1.83 27.20 8.50
N LEU A 143 -1.75 25.93 8.82
CA LEU A 143 -2.58 24.89 8.23
C LEU A 143 -3.78 24.64 9.13
N GLN A 144 -4.95 24.45 8.53
CA GLN A 144 -6.18 24.16 9.26
C GLN A 144 -6.85 22.91 8.70
N TYR A 145 -7.19 21.98 9.61
CA TYR A 145 -7.93 20.77 9.28
C TYR A 145 -9.39 21.10 8.94
N ARG A 146 -9.89 20.59 7.82
CA ARG A 146 -11.25 20.80 7.34
C ARG A 146 -11.93 19.46 7.05
N THR A 147 -13.16 19.29 7.52
CA THR A 147 -14.04 18.21 7.11
C THR A 147 -14.86 18.62 5.89
N ALA A 148 -15.56 17.66 5.28
CA ALA A 148 -16.47 17.94 4.17
C ALA A 148 -17.74 18.72 4.62
N GLY A 149 -17.99 18.83 5.92
CA GLY A 149 -19.09 19.63 6.49
C GLY A 149 -20.49 19.05 6.29
N ASP A 150 -20.62 17.79 5.86
CA ASP A 150 -21.90 17.13 5.64
C ASP A 150 -22.16 15.98 6.66
N ALA A 151 -23.36 15.44 6.66
CA ALA A 151 -23.78 14.37 7.55
C ALA A 151 -23.03 13.02 7.35
N LYS A 152 -22.20 12.90 6.31
CA LYS A 152 -21.39 11.71 6.06
C LYS A 152 -19.99 11.80 6.69
N VAL A 153 -19.65 12.93 7.31
CA VAL A 153 -18.41 13.07 8.08
C VAL A 153 -18.51 12.19 9.33
N ARG A 154 -17.49 11.35 9.56
CA ARG A 154 -17.44 10.55 10.78
C ARG A 154 -17.38 11.46 12.00
N PRO A 155 -18.13 11.19 13.09
CA PRO A 155 -18.07 12.00 14.30
C PRO A 155 -16.64 12.19 14.81
N THR A 156 -15.83 11.13 14.80
CA THR A 156 -14.42 11.17 15.19
C THR A 156 -13.59 12.12 14.33
N HIS A 157 -13.82 12.18 13.03
CA HIS A 157 -13.12 13.13 12.16
C HIS A 157 -13.62 14.58 12.37
N ALA A 158 -14.87 14.75 12.79
CA ALA A 158 -15.42 16.06 13.11
C ALA A 158 -14.69 16.71 14.31
N GLU A 159 -14.19 15.91 15.25
CA GLU A 159 -13.37 16.38 16.38
C GLU A 159 -12.10 17.10 15.95
N MET A 160 -11.51 16.74 14.80
CA MET A 160 -10.33 17.41 14.25
C MET A 160 -10.66 18.70 13.50
N ALA A 161 -11.95 18.99 13.23
CA ALA A 161 -12.33 20.18 12.46
C ALA A 161 -11.86 21.47 13.16
N GLY A 162 -11.24 22.36 12.37
CA GLY A 162 -10.77 23.65 12.84
C GLY A 162 -9.42 23.64 13.56
N ILE A 163 -8.81 22.48 13.84
CA ILE A 163 -7.43 22.42 14.36
C ILE A 163 -6.54 23.24 13.43
N THR A 164 -5.85 24.23 13.99
CA THR A 164 -5.04 25.20 13.26
C THR A 164 -3.64 25.21 13.86
N LEU A 165 -2.63 24.85 13.06
CA LEU A 165 -1.24 24.70 13.54
C LEU A 165 -0.24 25.16 12.49
N PRO A 166 1.00 25.51 12.88
CA PRO A 166 2.10 25.69 11.94
C PRO A 166 2.32 24.42 11.08
N ALA A 167 2.80 24.59 9.85
CA ALA A 167 3.11 23.45 8.98
C ALA A 167 4.21 22.53 9.57
N SER A 168 5.06 23.08 10.43
CA SER A 168 6.13 22.33 11.13
C SER A 168 5.65 21.52 12.34
N ASP A 169 4.37 21.66 12.76
CA ASP A 169 3.86 20.96 13.91
C ASP A 169 3.80 19.45 13.67
N PRO A 170 4.29 18.61 14.62
CA PRO A 170 4.27 17.14 14.54
C PRO A 170 2.88 16.53 14.32
N PHE A 171 1.80 17.24 14.71
CA PHE A 171 0.43 16.83 14.42
C PHE A 171 0.23 16.42 12.96
N TRP A 172 0.80 17.18 12.02
CA TRP A 172 0.64 16.93 10.58
C TRP A 172 1.36 15.67 10.10
N ALA A 173 2.34 15.17 10.81
CA ALA A 173 2.98 13.90 10.45
C ALA A 173 2.05 12.70 10.68
N GLU A 174 1.18 12.78 11.69
CA GLU A 174 0.34 11.65 12.11
C GLU A 174 -1.13 11.80 11.67
N PHE A 175 -1.68 13.02 11.69
CA PHE A 175 -3.12 13.25 11.51
C PHE A 175 -3.49 13.98 10.21
N TYR A 176 -2.56 14.11 9.28
CA TYR A 176 -2.84 14.70 7.97
C TYR A 176 -3.77 13.78 7.15
N PRO A 177 -4.88 14.29 6.57
CA PRO A 177 -5.82 13.44 5.84
C PRO A 177 -5.22 12.86 4.53
N PRO A 178 -5.79 11.74 4.02
CA PRO A 178 -7.00 11.06 4.46
C PRO A 178 -6.79 10.14 5.67
N ASN A 179 -7.67 10.23 6.66
CA ASN A 179 -7.59 9.48 7.91
C ASN A 179 -8.51 8.25 7.94
N GLY A 180 -8.79 7.65 6.80
CA GLY A 180 -9.62 6.45 6.68
C GLY A 180 -10.13 6.21 5.28
N TRP A 181 -10.62 5.01 5.00
CA TRP A 181 -11.27 4.69 3.74
C TRP A 181 -12.45 5.64 3.47
N GLY A 182 -12.48 6.22 2.27
CA GLY A 182 -13.50 7.18 1.88
C GLY A 182 -13.49 8.50 2.66
N CYS A 183 -12.41 8.82 3.34
CA CYS A 183 -12.22 10.12 4.00
C CYS A 183 -12.21 11.24 2.96
N ARG A 184 -13.00 12.30 3.24
CA ARG A 184 -13.11 13.52 2.40
C ARG A 184 -12.63 14.77 3.15
N CYS A 185 -11.92 14.58 4.25
CA CYS A 185 -11.29 15.66 4.96
C CYS A 185 -10.12 16.24 4.15
N SER A 186 -9.78 17.49 4.41
CA SER A 186 -8.69 18.18 3.74
C SER A 186 -8.00 19.15 4.68
N VAL A 187 -6.91 19.73 4.25
CA VAL A 187 -6.21 20.83 4.95
C VAL A 187 -6.16 22.03 4.03
N VAL A 188 -6.28 23.21 4.61
CA VAL A 188 -6.18 24.48 3.92
C VAL A 188 -5.24 25.41 4.65
N GLN A 189 -4.61 26.34 3.91
CA GLN A 189 -3.84 27.43 4.49
C GLN A 189 -4.78 28.51 4.98
N VAL A 190 -4.50 29.06 6.16
CA VAL A 190 -5.25 30.17 6.76
C VAL A 190 -4.32 31.28 7.23
N ARG A 191 -4.79 32.51 7.19
CA ARG A 191 -4.01 33.68 7.64
C ARG A 191 -3.82 33.64 9.15
N LYS A 192 -2.59 33.77 9.61
CA LYS A 192 -2.22 33.83 11.05
C LYS A 192 -2.95 34.93 11.81
N SER A 193 -3.19 36.08 11.16
CA SER A 193 -3.89 37.20 11.76
C SER A 193 -5.39 36.97 12.03
N LYS A 194 -5.99 35.96 11.33
CA LYS A 194 -7.43 35.70 11.43
C LYS A 194 -7.75 34.45 12.23
N TYR A 195 -6.83 33.47 12.23
CA TYR A 195 -7.04 32.16 12.82
C TYR A 195 -5.94 31.91 13.87
N PRO A 196 -6.25 32.02 15.18
CA PRO A 196 -5.29 31.71 16.21
C PRO A 196 -4.92 30.22 16.16
N PRO A 197 -3.69 29.83 16.52
CA PRO A 197 -3.29 28.45 16.57
C PRO A 197 -4.02 27.71 17.69
N THR A 198 -4.36 26.47 17.45
CA THR A 198 -4.81 25.52 18.47
C THR A 198 -3.62 25.17 19.36
N ASP A 199 -3.84 24.93 20.64
CA ASP A 199 -2.83 24.39 21.53
C ASP A 199 -2.36 23.03 21.03
N HIS A 200 -1.05 22.77 21.05
CA HIS A 200 -0.47 21.53 20.52
C HIS A 200 -1.00 20.28 21.22
N GLU A 201 -1.04 20.31 22.56
CA GLU A 201 -1.48 19.15 23.35
C GLU A 201 -2.97 18.88 23.15
N GLU A 202 -3.79 19.93 23.06
CA GLU A 202 -5.20 19.82 22.69
C GLU A 202 -5.35 19.17 21.30
N ALA A 203 -4.61 19.65 20.30
CA ALA A 203 -4.67 19.13 18.96
C ALA A 203 -4.26 17.64 18.90
N MET A 204 -3.18 17.26 19.58
CA MET A 204 -2.70 15.89 19.68
C MET A 204 -3.72 14.98 20.37
N ALA A 205 -4.36 15.45 21.44
CA ALA A 205 -5.40 14.70 22.14
C ALA A 205 -6.61 14.43 21.25
N ARG A 206 -7.08 15.46 20.51
CA ARG A 206 -8.18 15.36 19.55
C ARG A 206 -7.83 14.42 18.39
N GLY A 207 -6.61 14.47 17.86
CA GLY A 207 -6.13 13.59 16.80
C GLY A 207 -6.06 12.12 17.26
N LYS A 208 -5.55 11.86 18.45
CA LYS A 208 -5.49 10.51 19.05
C LYS A 208 -6.89 9.93 19.25
N SER A 209 -7.81 10.71 19.81
CA SER A 209 -9.22 10.33 19.97
C SER A 209 -9.85 10.00 18.61
N ALA A 210 -9.67 10.87 17.62
CA ALA A 210 -10.22 10.70 16.28
C ALA A 210 -9.77 9.43 15.58
N LEU A 211 -8.54 8.97 15.81
CA LEU A 211 -7.96 7.77 15.20
C LEU A 211 -7.84 6.57 16.15
N GLU A 212 -8.55 6.58 17.28
CA GLU A 212 -8.55 5.46 18.21
C GLU A 212 -9.05 4.16 17.57
N VAL A 213 -9.98 4.25 16.63
CA VAL A 213 -10.51 3.12 15.85
C VAL A 213 -9.49 2.53 14.87
N ASP A 214 -8.48 3.29 14.49
CA ASP A 214 -7.36 2.83 13.66
C ASP A 214 -6.29 2.12 14.51
N LYS A 215 -6.67 0.99 15.10
CA LYS A 215 -5.78 0.18 15.95
C LYS A 215 -4.52 -0.30 15.23
N LYS A 216 -4.56 -0.40 13.91
CA LYS A 216 -3.42 -0.78 13.08
C LYS A 216 -2.50 0.40 12.75
N GLY A 217 -2.95 1.64 12.97
CA GLY A 217 -2.24 2.87 12.62
C GLY A 217 -2.04 3.03 11.11
N MET A 218 -2.94 2.48 10.33
CA MET A 218 -2.86 2.46 8.88
C MET A 218 -3.03 3.84 8.27
N PHE A 219 -3.81 4.70 8.92
CA PHE A 219 -4.14 6.04 8.42
C PHE A 219 -3.37 7.15 9.13
N ARG A 220 -2.34 6.79 9.91
CA ARG A 220 -1.50 7.71 10.68
C ARG A 220 -0.21 8.00 9.92
N PHE A 221 -0.31 8.70 8.79
CA PHE A 221 0.83 9.15 8.02
C PHE A 221 0.45 10.38 7.19
N ASN A 222 1.46 11.15 6.78
CA ASN A 222 1.28 12.27 5.87
C ASN A 222 1.77 11.89 4.47
N ALA A 223 0.85 11.76 3.53
CA ALA A 223 1.15 11.36 2.16
C ALA A 223 2.17 12.28 1.46
N GLY A 224 2.16 13.57 1.78
CA GLY A 224 3.09 14.56 1.22
C GLY A 224 4.48 14.50 1.84
N MET A 225 4.57 14.37 3.17
CA MET A 225 5.85 14.24 3.87
C MET A 225 6.56 12.93 3.52
N GLU A 226 5.82 11.83 3.55
CA GLU A 226 6.36 10.51 3.27
C GLU A 226 6.45 10.18 1.79
N GLN A 227 5.78 10.99 0.94
CA GLN A 227 5.70 10.81 -0.51
C GLN A 227 5.17 9.41 -0.89
N LYS A 228 4.10 9.01 -0.21
CA LYS A 228 3.43 7.72 -0.35
C LYS A 228 1.91 7.92 -0.40
N THR A 229 1.23 7.06 -1.14
CA THR A 229 -0.24 7.04 -1.21
C THR A 229 -0.85 6.05 -0.24
N MET A 230 -0.09 5.02 0.12
CA MET A 230 -0.50 3.90 0.96
C MET A 230 0.55 3.67 2.05
N PRO A 231 0.15 3.10 3.19
CA PRO A 231 1.10 2.71 4.23
C PRO A 231 2.08 1.65 3.72
N ASP A 232 3.26 1.60 4.35
CA ASP A 232 4.35 0.70 3.98
C ASP A 232 4.11 -0.78 4.30
N TYR A 233 2.89 -1.15 4.64
CA TYR A 233 2.54 -2.50 5.00
C TYR A 233 1.21 -2.92 4.34
N ASN A 234 0.99 -4.21 4.25
CA ASN A 234 -0.24 -4.74 3.69
C ASN A 234 -1.40 -4.62 4.70
N PRO A 235 -2.45 -3.84 4.42
CA PRO A 235 -3.56 -3.64 5.33
C PRO A 235 -4.39 -4.89 5.59
N TYR A 236 -4.24 -5.92 4.77
CA TYR A 236 -5.06 -7.13 4.85
C TYR A 236 -4.51 -8.16 5.84
N THR A 237 -3.20 -8.25 6.00
CA THR A 237 -2.54 -9.29 6.82
C THR A 237 -2.11 -8.82 8.21
N ILE A 238 -2.40 -7.62 8.67
CA ILE A 238 -1.42 -6.96 9.49
C ILE A 238 -1.69 -6.82 10.95
N LYS A 239 -0.66 -7.13 11.69
CA LYS A 239 -0.18 -6.44 12.88
C LYS A 239 1.16 -5.77 12.56
N ARG A 240 1.39 -4.56 13.09
CA ARG A 240 2.59 -3.74 12.85
C ARG A 240 3.89 -4.51 13.04
N CYS A 241 4.79 -4.37 12.10
CA CYS A 241 6.15 -4.88 12.12
C CYS A 241 6.99 -4.05 13.11
N LYS A 242 7.44 -4.61 14.23
CA LYS A 242 8.10 -3.81 15.28
C LYS A 242 9.59 -3.56 15.04
N ASP A 243 10.28 -4.35 14.24
CA ASP A 243 11.74 -4.25 14.04
C ASP A 243 12.06 -4.50 12.57
N CYS A 244 11.54 -3.64 11.68
CA CYS A 244 11.84 -3.73 10.26
C CYS A 244 12.91 -2.70 9.90
N ASP A 245 14.13 -3.15 9.55
CA ASP A 245 15.24 -2.31 9.10
C ASP A 245 14.91 -1.49 7.86
N MET A 246 13.86 -1.87 7.13
CA MET A 246 13.41 -1.20 5.91
C MET A 246 12.55 0.03 6.18
N ASN A 247 12.12 0.28 7.42
CA ASN A 247 11.12 1.30 7.78
C ASN A 247 11.52 2.18 8.98
N ASN A 248 12.78 2.36 9.29
CA ASN A 248 13.21 3.18 10.43
C ASN A 248 12.39 2.97 11.72
N GLY A 249 12.08 1.74 12.00
CA GLY A 249 11.36 1.34 13.19
C GLY A 249 9.89 1.04 12.92
N ASN A 250 9.57 -0.17 12.95
CA ASN A 250 8.47 -0.68 13.71
C ASN A 250 7.30 -1.30 13.00
N MET A 251 7.53 -2.40 12.24
CA MET A 251 6.35 -3.22 11.94
C MET A 251 6.65 -4.72 11.88
N LYS A 252 6.07 -5.54 12.77
CA LYS A 252 6.05 -7.01 12.71
C LYS A 252 4.69 -7.52 12.29
N LEU A 253 4.70 -8.47 11.39
CA LEU A 253 3.53 -9.18 10.87
C LEU A 253 3.30 -10.48 11.66
N VAL A 254 2.07 -10.79 12.00
CA VAL A 254 1.76 -11.80 13.03
C VAL A 254 1.17 -13.10 12.50
N PHE A 255 1.04 -13.31 11.21
CA PHE A 255 0.44 -14.56 10.73
C PHE A 255 1.15 -15.21 9.53
N VAL A 256 2.19 -14.58 9.03
CA VAL A 256 3.11 -15.19 8.07
C VAL A 256 4.41 -15.36 8.85
N PRO A 257 5.11 -16.48 8.75
CA PRO A 257 6.43 -16.61 9.36
C PRO A 257 7.26 -15.36 9.05
N GLU A 258 7.86 -14.75 10.06
CA GLU A 258 8.60 -13.47 9.94
C GLU A 258 9.52 -13.45 8.71
N ASN A 259 10.13 -14.59 8.42
CA ASN A 259 11.05 -14.74 7.30
C ASN A 259 10.38 -14.59 5.92
N GLU A 260 9.18 -15.14 5.74
CA GLU A 260 8.50 -15.13 4.44
C GLU A 260 7.97 -13.75 4.08
N LEU A 261 7.41 -13.05 5.06
CA LEU A 261 6.88 -11.72 4.78
C LEU A 261 7.97 -10.67 4.63
N CYS A 262 9.02 -10.71 5.47
CA CYS A 262 10.17 -9.82 5.31
C CYS A 262 10.86 -10.06 3.97
N ALA A 263 11.00 -11.32 3.54
CA ALA A 263 11.53 -11.67 2.24
C ALA A 263 10.65 -11.15 1.08
N ALA A 264 9.33 -11.33 1.16
CA ALA A 264 8.39 -10.81 0.18
C ALA A 264 8.42 -9.28 0.12
N CYS A 265 8.44 -8.59 1.27
CA CYS A 265 8.54 -7.14 1.34
C CYS A 265 9.86 -6.63 0.71
N LYS A 266 10.97 -7.26 1.03
CA LYS A 266 12.29 -6.94 0.46
C LYS A 266 12.27 -7.15 -1.06
N LEU A 267 11.74 -8.28 -1.54
CA LEU A 267 11.63 -8.57 -2.96
C LEU A 267 10.80 -7.52 -3.70
N VAL A 268 9.57 -7.25 -3.23
CA VAL A 268 8.67 -6.28 -3.86
C VAL A 268 9.32 -4.90 -3.95
N ARG A 269 10.00 -4.45 -2.89
CA ARG A 269 10.71 -3.15 -2.88
C ARG A 269 11.90 -3.12 -3.83
N THR A 270 12.59 -4.25 -3.99
CA THR A 270 13.68 -4.39 -4.97
C THR A 270 13.13 -4.31 -6.38
N LEU A 271 12.06 -5.05 -6.66
CA LEU A 271 11.37 -5.02 -7.97
C LEU A 271 10.81 -3.64 -8.31
N ALA A 272 10.30 -2.90 -7.31
CA ALA A 272 9.82 -1.53 -7.49
C ALA A 272 10.91 -0.52 -7.89
N ASN A 273 12.19 -0.87 -7.71
CA ASN A 273 13.34 -0.04 -8.11
C ASN A 273 14.04 -0.53 -9.38
N ALA A 274 13.73 -1.74 -9.82
CA ALA A 274 14.36 -2.33 -10.99
C ALA A 274 13.74 -1.78 -12.29
N ASP A 275 14.54 -1.66 -13.34
CA ASP A 275 14.03 -1.38 -14.68
C ASP A 275 13.18 -2.60 -15.16
N ALA A 276 12.02 -2.36 -15.75
CA ALA A 276 11.13 -3.38 -16.29
C ALA A 276 11.83 -4.38 -17.23
N LYS A 277 12.87 -3.94 -17.96
CA LYS A 277 13.70 -4.80 -18.81
C LYS A 277 14.57 -5.77 -18.01
N GLN A 278 15.05 -5.35 -16.83
CA GLN A 278 15.86 -6.20 -15.95
C GLN A 278 15.00 -7.26 -15.24
N ILE A 279 13.79 -6.88 -14.82
CA ILE A 279 12.84 -7.81 -14.22
C ILE A 279 12.51 -8.93 -15.19
N LYS A 280 12.12 -8.60 -16.44
CA LYS A 280 11.80 -9.59 -17.47
C LYS A 280 12.96 -10.51 -17.84
N LYS A 281 14.20 -10.01 -17.82
CA LYS A 281 15.40 -10.81 -18.11
C LYS A 281 15.72 -11.80 -17.00
N GLN A 282 15.34 -11.51 -15.74
CA GLN A 282 15.65 -12.35 -14.57
C GLN A 282 14.50 -13.28 -14.18
N ALA A 283 13.27 -12.94 -14.54
CA ALA A 283 12.12 -13.83 -14.35
C ALA A 283 12.20 -15.12 -15.18
N LYS A 284 12.84 -15.07 -16.36
CA LYS A 284 13.00 -16.24 -17.23
C LYS A 284 13.73 -17.45 -16.62
N PRO A 285 14.81 -17.29 -15.81
CA PRO A 285 15.47 -18.42 -15.16
C PRO A 285 14.71 -19.00 -13.97
N LEU A 286 13.69 -18.29 -13.46
CA LEU A 286 12.89 -18.73 -12.31
C LEU A 286 11.76 -19.68 -12.71
N GLN A 287 11.46 -19.79 -14.01
CA GLN A 287 10.51 -20.76 -14.54
C GLN A 287 11.15 -22.16 -14.52
N GLY A 288 10.89 -22.93 -13.47
CA GLY A 288 11.34 -24.31 -13.31
C GLY A 288 12.51 -24.54 -12.34
N THR A 289 12.98 -23.53 -11.64
CA THR A 289 13.96 -23.71 -10.57
C THR A 289 13.27 -23.50 -9.22
N VAL A 290 13.26 -24.53 -8.38
CA VAL A 290 12.87 -24.42 -6.97
C VAL A 290 13.86 -23.46 -6.29
N ILE A 291 13.41 -22.25 -5.98
CA ILE A 291 14.22 -21.28 -5.24
C ILE A 291 13.94 -21.53 -3.77
N THR A 292 14.87 -22.13 -3.08
CA THR A 292 14.81 -22.24 -1.62
C THR A 292 15.00 -20.86 -0.99
N ASN A 293 14.39 -20.61 0.17
CA ASN A 293 14.51 -19.34 0.90
C ASN A 293 15.97 -18.91 1.15
N ASN A 294 16.92 -19.85 1.10
CA ASN A 294 18.37 -19.58 1.30
C ASN A 294 19.07 -19.04 0.05
N GLU A 295 18.53 -19.27 -1.16
CA GLU A 295 19.14 -18.77 -2.42
C GLU A 295 18.66 -17.36 -2.80
N PHE A 296 17.56 -16.94 -2.18
CA PHE A 296 16.90 -15.68 -2.49
C PHE A 296 17.78 -14.42 -2.26
N PRO A 297 18.51 -14.30 -1.14
CA PRO A 297 19.39 -13.13 -0.90
C PRO A 297 20.53 -12.99 -1.89
N PHE A 298 21.03 -14.09 -2.43
CA PHE A 298 22.25 -14.09 -3.28
C PHE A 298 22.02 -13.64 -4.73
N ARG A 299 20.82 -13.80 -5.28
CA ARG A 299 20.52 -13.41 -6.68
C ARG A 299 20.12 -11.95 -6.83
N PHE A 300 19.53 -11.37 -5.80
CA PHE A 300 19.09 -9.97 -5.83
C PHE A 300 20.17 -8.98 -5.41
N ASP A 301 21.19 -9.42 -4.65
CA ASP A 301 22.35 -8.58 -4.35
C ASP A 301 23.16 -8.19 -5.62
N LYS A 302 23.02 -8.94 -6.70
CA LYS A 302 23.61 -8.58 -8.02
C LYS A 302 22.83 -7.50 -8.75
N LEU A 303 21.54 -7.30 -8.45
CA LEU A 303 20.71 -6.22 -9.01
C LEU A 303 20.98 -4.86 -8.37
N ILE A 304 21.44 -4.87 -7.12
CA ILE A 304 21.68 -3.65 -6.33
C ILE A 304 23.07 -3.05 -6.64
N LYS A 305 23.97 -3.81 -7.25
CA LYS A 305 25.37 -3.42 -7.52
C LYS A 305 25.66 -3.07 -8.99
N SER A 306 24.67 -3.14 -9.85
CA SER A 306 24.74 -2.67 -11.25
C SER A 306 23.74 -1.52 -11.47
#